data_5e4c5d446d2ce2efde74fe35ce241f62
#
_entry.id   5e4c5d446d2ce2efde74fe35ce241f62
#
_cell.length_a   1.000
_cell.length_b   1.000
_cell.length_c   1.000
_cell.angle_alpha   90.00
_cell.angle_beta   90.00
_cell.angle_gamma   90.00
#
_symmetry.space_group_name_H-M   'P 1'
#
loop_
_entity.id
_entity.type
_entity.pdbx_description
1 polymer ?
#
loop_
_entity_poly.entity_id
_entity_poly.type
_entity_poly.pdbx_seq_one_letter_code
_entity_poly.pdbx_strand_id
1 'polypeptide(L)'
;MTATQLATAGLILLFLGYRFYSRFLADRIYQLDAEFRTPAHTMRDDIDYVPTPKIILWGHHFTAVAGAAPIIGPSIAIIWGWVPAAIWVIFGTIFFAGAHDFGAVWASTRNRARSIGALTGEIVGARARTLFMIVIFLLLLMVNAVFAVAIAQALEATPSSVIPVWAATIVAIGLGQLIFRMKVPILWPTIIGTVILYLVIPLGE
;
A
#
# COMPACT_ATOMS: atom_id res chain seq x y z
N MET A 1 5.39 20.01 -23.45
CA MET A 1 4.67 18.76 -23.16
C MET A 1 3.40 19.11 -22.42
N THR A 2 2.24 18.61 -22.84
CA THR A 2 0.98 18.83 -22.12
C THR A 2 0.87 17.86 -20.93
N ALA A 3 0.05 18.18 -19.92
CA ALA A 3 -0.19 17.30 -18.79
C ALA A 3 -0.68 15.90 -19.25
N THR A 4 -1.53 15.85 -20.28
CA THR A 4 -2.02 14.58 -20.86
C THR A 4 -0.88 13.76 -21.48
N GLN A 5 0.04 14.40 -22.20
CA GLN A 5 1.19 13.70 -22.79
C GLN A 5 2.11 13.14 -21.70
N LEU A 6 2.35 13.90 -20.62
CA LEU A 6 3.16 13.44 -19.48
C LEU A 6 2.51 12.25 -18.78
N ALA A 7 1.21 12.33 -18.50
CA ALA A 7 0.46 11.24 -17.86
C ALA A 7 0.48 9.97 -18.75
N THR A 8 0.21 10.11 -20.04
CA THR A 8 0.23 8.98 -20.98
C THR A 8 1.60 8.32 -21.06
N ALA A 9 2.67 9.13 -21.21
CA ALA A 9 4.04 8.63 -21.21
C ALA A 9 4.39 7.92 -19.90
N GLY A 10 4.01 8.50 -18.76
CA GLY A 10 4.19 7.89 -17.44
C GLY A 10 3.50 6.53 -17.31
N LEU A 11 2.23 6.43 -17.70
CA LEU A 11 1.49 5.16 -17.69
C LEU A 11 2.12 4.11 -18.60
N ILE A 12 2.58 4.49 -19.80
CA ILE A 12 3.29 3.58 -20.70
C ILE A 12 4.58 3.08 -20.05
N LEU A 13 5.39 3.98 -19.48
CA LEU A 13 6.64 3.60 -18.81
C LEU A 13 6.42 2.71 -17.60
N LEU A 14 5.41 2.99 -16.77
CA LEU A 14 5.02 2.13 -15.64
C LEU A 14 4.56 0.75 -16.13
N PHE A 15 3.77 0.68 -17.21
CA PHE A 15 3.37 -0.58 -17.81
C PHE A 15 4.56 -1.37 -18.35
N LEU A 16 5.51 -0.71 -19.02
CA LEU A 16 6.75 -1.35 -19.49
C LEU A 16 7.60 -1.85 -18.31
N GLY A 17 7.73 -1.05 -17.26
CA GLY A 17 8.38 -1.45 -16.01
C GLY A 17 7.73 -2.70 -15.41
N TYR A 18 6.40 -2.70 -15.29
CA TYR A 18 5.65 -3.87 -14.85
C TYR A 18 5.87 -5.08 -15.77
N ARG A 19 5.81 -4.91 -17.09
CA ARG A 19 5.86 -6.02 -18.04
C ARG A 19 7.25 -6.66 -18.17
N PHE A 20 8.30 -5.85 -18.11
CA PHE A 20 9.67 -6.28 -18.38
C PHE A 20 10.52 -6.36 -17.11
N TYR A 21 10.54 -5.29 -16.33
CA TYR A 21 11.43 -5.23 -15.16
C TYR A 21 10.95 -6.12 -14.01
N SER A 22 9.64 -6.13 -13.72
CA SER A 22 9.13 -7.03 -12.69
C SER A 22 9.33 -8.51 -13.05
N ARG A 23 9.21 -8.85 -14.34
CA ARG A 23 9.52 -10.20 -14.82
C ARG A 23 11.00 -10.54 -14.69
N PHE A 24 11.89 -9.61 -15.03
CA PHE A 24 13.32 -9.78 -14.79
C PHE A 24 13.62 -10.03 -13.32
N LEU A 25 13.03 -9.26 -12.41
CA LEU A 25 13.16 -9.48 -10.97
C LEU A 25 12.64 -10.86 -10.56
N ALA A 26 11.45 -11.23 -11.02
CA ALA A 26 10.83 -12.51 -10.69
C ALA A 26 11.67 -13.72 -11.16
N ASP A 27 12.10 -13.70 -12.43
CA ASP A 27 12.71 -14.86 -13.08
C ASP A 27 14.21 -14.94 -12.80
N ARG A 28 14.92 -13.79 -12.73
CA ARG A 28 16.39 -13.77 -12.66
C ARG A 28 16.93 -13.44 -11.27
N ILE A 29 16.29 -12.54 -10.54
CA ILE A 29 16.79 -12.10 -9.23
C ILE A 29 16.20 -12.95 -8.10
N TYR A 30 14.88 -13.02 -8.03
CA TYR A 30 14.19 -13.73 -6.95
C TYR A 30 13.92 -15.21 -7.27
N GLN A 31 14.04 -15.61 -8.53
CA GLN A 31 13.88 -17.00 -9.00
C GLN A 31 12.61 -17.61 -8.41
N LEU A 32 11.46 -17.00 -8.75
CA LEU A 32 10.18 -17.46 -8.24
C LEU A 32 9.87 -18.87 -8.74
N ASP A 33 9.53 -19.73 -7.81
CA ASP A 33 9.10 -21.09 -8.08
C ASP A 33 7.57 -21.15 -8.05
N ALA A 34 6.96 -21.57 -9.14
CA ALA A 34 5.52 -21.70 -9.27
C ALA A 34 4.91 -22.78 -8.35
N GLU A 35 5.72 -23.79 -7.99
CA GLU A 35 5.31 -24.88 -7.10
C GLU A 35 5.50 -24.54 -5.62
N PHE A 36 6.10 -23.38 -5.32
CA PHE A 36 6.33 -22.95 -3.94
C PHE A 36 4.99 -22.70 -3.21
N ARG A 37 4.73 -23.51 -2.21
CA ARG A 37 3.56 -23.32 -1.34
C ARG A 37 3.85 -22.29 -0.27
N THR A 38 3.07 -21.20 -0.29
CA THR A 38 3.21 -20.11 0.67
C THR A 38 2.86 -20.55 2.09
N PRO A 39 3.36 -19.87 3.14
CA PRO A 39 3.04 -20.17 4.53
C PRO A 39 1.54 -20.20 4.82
N ALA A 40 0.75 -19.37 4.15
CA ALA A 40 -0.71 -19.39 4.28
C ALA A 40 -1.34 -20.76 3.93
N HIS A 41 -0.67 -21.58 3.11
CA HIS A 41 -1.12 -22.93 2.75
C HIS A 41 -0.45 -24.03 3.59
N THR A 42 0.84 -23.86 3.92
CA THR A 42 1.61 -24.89 4.65
C THR A 42 1.46 -24.82 6.15
N MET A 43 1.13 -23.65 6.68
CA MET A 43 1.01 -23.36 8.12
C MET A 43 -0.40 -22.86 8.47
N ARG A 44 -1.38 -23.18 7.62
CA ARG A 44 -2.76 -22.70 7.78
C ARG A 44 -3.31 -22.99 9.16
N ASP A 45 -3.76 -21.94 9.87
CA ASP A 45 -4.40 -21.97 11.18
C ASP A 45 -5.75 -21.23 11.21
N ASP A 46 -6.11 -20.59 10.08
CA ASP A 46 -7.30 -19.75 9.89
C ASP A 46 -7.35 -18.52 10.83
N ILE A 47 -6.23 -18.14 11.44
CA ILE A 47 -6.05 -16.96 12.30
C ILE A 47 -4.96 -16.06 11.72
N ASP A 48 -3.70 -16.51 11.75
CA ASP A 48 -2.54 -15.77 11.22
C ASP A 48 -2.19 -16.18 9.79
N TYR A 49 -2.43 -17.42 9.44
CA TYR A 49 -2.12 -18.01 8.13
C TYR A 49 -3.40 -18.42 7.40
N VAL A 50 -3.96 -17.46 6.68
CA VAL A 50 -5.23 -17.65 5.96
C VAL A 50 -4.99 -17.51 4.45
N PRO A 51 -5.24 -18.58 3.65
CA PRO A 51 -5.22 -18.48 2.20
C PRO A 51 -6.25 -17.44 1.73
N THR A 52 -5.77 -16.38 1.10
CA THR A 52 -6.59 -15.24 0.69
C THR A 52 -6.57 -15.08 -0.83
N PRO A 53 -7.72 -14.83 -1.49
CA PRO A 53 -7.79 -14.59 -2.92
C PRO A 53 -6.88 -13.44 -3.36
N LYS A 54 -6.21 -13.59 -4.50
CA LYS A 54 -5.22 -12.63 -5.00
C LYS A 54 -5.76 -11.20 -5.15
N ILE A 55 -7.02 -11.04 -5.50
CA ILE A 55 -7.67 -9.72 -5.64
C ILE A 55 -7.79 -9.00 -4.29
N ILE A 56 -8.09 -9.75 -3.22
CA ILE A 56 -8.19 -9.20 -1.87
C ILE A 56 -6.80 -8.83 -1.36
N LEU A 57 -5.79 -9.68 -1.58
CA LEU A 57 -4.39 -9.38 -1.25
C LEU A 57 -3.89 -8.14 -1.99
N TRP A 58 -4.20 -8.02 -3.27
CA TRP A 58 -3.86 -6.83 -4.06
C TRP A 58 -4.54 -5.57 -3.48
N GLY A 59 -5.83 -5.65 -3.14
CA GLY A 59 -6.55 -4.54 -2.53
C GLY A 59 -5.95 -4.09 -1.19
N HIS A 60 -5.59 -5.03 -0.32
CA HIS A 60 -4.89 -4.73 0.93
C HIS A 60 -3.53 -4.07 0.71
N HIS A 61 -2.73 -4.61 -0.19
CA HIS A 61 -1.42 -4.05 -0.52
C HIS A 61 -1.57 -2.63 -1.11
N PHE A 62 -2.48 -2.45 -2.07
CA PHE A 62 -2.77 -1.14 -2.66
C PHE A 62 -3.19 -0.12 -1.60
N THR A 63 -4.10 -0.48 -0.69
CA THR A 63 -4.57 0.41 0.38
C THR A 63 -3.43 0.77 1.35
N ALA A 64 -2.54 -0.15 1.66
CA ALA A 64 -1.39 0.10 2.52
C ALA A 64 -0.39 1.08 1.89
N VAL A 65 -0.20 1.02 0.57
CA VAL A 65 0.73 1.89 -0.17
C VAL A 65 0.09 3.24 -0.52
N ALA A 66 -1.19 3.26 -0.91
CA ALA A 66 -1.90 4.44 -1.38
C ALA A 66 -2.40 5.34 -0.21
N GLY A 67 -1.51 5.66 0.72
CA GLY A 67 -1.77 6.62 1.78
C GLY A 67 -1.59 8.08 1.33
N ALA A 68 -1.45 8.99 2.28
CA ALA A 68 -1.27 10.42 2.00
C ALA A 68 0.07 10.73 1.30
N ALA A 69 1.14 9.98 1.59
CA ALA A 69 2.47 10.24 1.06
C ALA A 69 2.56 10.20 -0.48
N PRO A 70 1.97 9.23 -1.20
CA PRO A 70 1.96 9.23 -2.67
C PRO A 70 1.24 10.42 -3.31
N ILE A 71 0.36 11.07 -2.59
CA ILE A 71 -0.37 12.26 -3.07
C ILE A 71 0.42 13.53 -2.75
N ILE A 72 0.82 13.69 -1.48
CA ILE A 72 1.50 14.88 -0.98
C ILE A 72 2.95 14.95 -1.48
N GLY A 73 3.66 13.82 -1.54
CA GLY A 73 5.05 13.75 -1.94
C GLY A 73 5.32 14.35 -3.32
N PRO A 74 4.65 13.88 -4.38
CA PRO A 74 4.79 14.47 -5.71
C PRO A 74 4.38 15.93 -5.77
N SER A 75 3.33 16.33 -5.04
CA SER A 75 2.86 17.73 -4.99
C SER A 75 3.91 18.66 -4.38
N ILE A 76 4.62 18.23 -3.35
CA ILE A 76 5.76 18.97 -2.78
C ILE A 76 6.96 18.94 -3.72
N ALA A 77 7.24 17.81 -4.35
CA ALA A 77 8.39 17.66 -5.25
C ALA A 77 8.34 18.61 -6.46
N ILE A 78 7.14 19.04 -6.90
CA ILE A 78 6.96 20.00 -7.97
C ILE A 78 7.61 21.37 -7.66
N ILE A 79 7.77 21.73 -6.39
CA ILE A 79 8.48 22.96 -5.96
C ILE A 79 9.92 22.99 -6.50
N TRP A 80 10.55 21.82 -6.63
CA TRP A 80 11.91 21.65 -7.18
C TRP A 80 11.94 21.52 -8.70
N GLY A 81 10.78 21.55 -9.33
CA GLY A 81 10.58 21.40 -10.77
C GLY A 81 9.83 20.11 -11.12
N TRP A 82 8.90 20.24 -12.08
CA TRP A 82 8.06 19.11 -12.47
C TRP A 82 8.83 17.97 -13.16
N VAL A 83 9.93 18.27 -13.85
CA VAL A 83 10.73 17.25 -14.56
C VAL A 83 11.43 16.31 -13.59
N PRO A 84 12.22 16.78 -12.60
CA PRO A 84 12.77 15.90 -11.57
C PRO A 84 11.71 15.12 -10.82
N ALA A 85 10.58 15.76 -10.47
CA ALA A 85 9.47 15.10 -9.81
C ALA A 85 8.88 13.95 -10.66
N ALA A 86 8.62 14.18 -11.93
CA ALA A 86 8.10 13.17 -12.86
C ALA A 86 9.08 12.00 -13.05
N ILE A 87 10.37 12.29 -13.22
CA ILE A 87 11.42 11.28 -13.32
C ILE A 87 11.43 10.41 -12.06
N TRP A 88 11.40 11.02 -10.89
CA TRP A 88 11.42 10.27 -9.63
C TRP A 88 10.16 9.45 -9.42
N VAL A 89 8.97 10.00 -9.71
CA VAL A 89 7.70 9.26 -9.59
C VAL A 89 7.68 8.03 -10.51
N ILE A 90 8.17 8.14 -11.74
CA ILE A 90 8.13 7.03 -12.69
C ILE A 90 9.26 6.04 -12.40
N PHE A 91 10.51 6.48 -12.46
CA PHE A 91 11.66 5.58 -12.35
C PHE A 91 11.93 5.15 -10.90
N GLY A 92 11.67 6.03 -9.92
CA GLY A 92 11.73 5.68 -8.51
C GLY A 92 10.73 4.57 -8.15
N THR A 93 9.52 4.65 -8.68
CA THR A 93 8.52 3.59 -8.49
C THR A 93 8.95 2.28 -9.13
N ILE A 94 9.46 2.30 -10.36
CA ILE A 94 9.86 1.08 -11.06
C ILE A 94 11.07 0.44 -10.41
N PHE A 95 12.17 1.18 -10.24
CA PHE A 95 13.47 0.62 -9.90
C PHE A 95 13.74 0.51 -8.40
N PHE A 96 13.12 1.37 -7.58
CA PHE A 96 13.33 1.37 -6.14
C PHE A 96 12.13 0.81 -5.38
N ALA A 97 10.97 1.46 -5.47
CA ALA A 97 9.81 1.05 -4.67
C ALA A 97 9.33 -0.36 -5.07
N GLY A 98 9.13 -0.62 -6.36
CA GLY A 98 8.66 -1.92 -6.84
C GLY A 98 9.66 -3.06 -6.54
N ALA A 99 10.96 -2.83 -6.70
CA ALA A 99 11.98 -3.81 -6.37
C ALA A 99 12.06 -4.07 -4.86
N HIS A 100 11.99 -3.01 -4.04
CA HIS A 100 11.99 -3.11 -2.57
C HIS A 100 10.78 -3.91 -2.07
N ASP A 101 9.58 -3.53 -2.48
CA ASP A 101 8.35 -4.16 -1.99
C ASP A 101 8.27 -5.62 -2.43
N PHE A 102 8.65 -5.91 -3.68
CA PHE A 102 8.72 -7.27 -4.17
C PHE A 102 9.74 -8.12 -3.37
N GLY A 103 10.93 -7.57 -3.12
CA GLY A 103 11.95 -8.21 -2.31
C GLY A 103 11.52 -8.45 -0.87
N ALA A 104 10.85 -7.49 -0.25
CA ALA A 104 10.33 -7.62 1.11
C ALA A 104 9.26 -8.73 1.22
N VAL A 105 8.31 -8.77 0.27
CA VAL A 105 7.29 -9.83 0.20
C VAL A 105 7.93 -11.18 -0.06
N TRP A 106 8.88 -11.27 -0.99
CA TRP A 106 9.62 -12.50 -1.29
C TRP A 106 10.38 -13.02 -0.06
N ALA A 107 11.14 -12.16 0.61
CA ALA A 107 11.91 -12.52 1.81
C ALA A 107 10.99 -12.96 2.95
N SER A 108 9.91 -12.23 3.21
CA SER A 108 8.92 -12.58 4.23
C SER A 108 8.28 -13.93 3.94
N THR A 109 7.79 -14.14 2.73
CA THR A 109 7.07 -15.36 2.32
C THR A 109 7.95 -16.60 2.46
N ARG A 110 9.22 -16.51 2.07
CA ARG A 110 10.19 -17.63 2.21
C ARG A 110 10.61 -17.90 3.66
N ASN A 111 10.41 -16.95 4.55
CA ASN A 111 10.76 -17.04 5.96
C ASN A 111 9.52 -17.08 6.86
N ARG A 112 8.55 -17.92 6.55
CA ARG A 112 7.33 -18.15 7.34
C ARG A 112 6.49 -16.89 7.57
N ALA A 113 6.42 -16.00 6.57
CA ALA A 113 5.71 -14.72 6.62
C ALA A 113 6.14 -13.80 7.78
N ARG A 114 7.42 -13.88 8.19
CA ARG A 114 7.97 -13.04 9.27
C ARG A 114 8.27 -11.64 8.77
N SER A 115 8.15 -10.67 9.64
CA SER A 115 8.49 -9.28 9.33
C SER A 115 10.00 -9.13 9.04
N ILE A 116 10.36 -8.15 8.23
CA ILE A 116 11.77 -7.83 7.93
C ILE A 116 12.56 -7.54 9.21
N GLY A 117 11.94 -6.87 10.20
CA GLY A 117 12.56 -6.64 11.50
C GLY A 117 12.90 -7.92 12.25
N ALA A 118 12.04 -8.95 12.16
CA ALA A 118 12.32 -10.25 12.76
C ALA A 118 13.46 -10.98 12.03
N LEU A 119 13.49 -10.92 10.68
CA LEU A 119 14.53 -11.52 9.86
C LEU A 119 15.91 -10.89 10.09
N THR A 120 15.97 -9.59 10.33
CA THR A 120 17.23 -8.90 10.65
C THR A 120 17.94 -9.52 11.85
N GLY A 121 17.18 -10.01 12.83
CA GLY A 121 17.75 -10.68 14.00
C GLY A 121 18.46 -12.00 13.71
N GLU A 122 18.00 -12.74 12.73
CA GLU A 122 18.57 -14.03 12.33
C GLU A 122 19.78 -13.86 11.38
N ILE A 123 19.70 -12.89 10.48
CA ILE A 123 20.71 -12.71 9.44
C ILE A 123 21.88 -11.84 9.94
N VAL A 124 21.60 -10.77 10.69
CA VAL A 124 22.59 -9.78 11.11
C VAL A 124 22.94 -9.93 12.59
N GLY A 125 21.98 -10.28 13.43
CA GLY A 125 22.17 -10.51 14.86
C GLY A 125 21.23 -9.72 15.77
N ALA A 126 21.20 -10.10 17.04
CA ALA A 126 20.23 -9.58 18.02
C ALA A 126 20.35 -8.05 18.25
N ARG A 127 21.56 -7.50 18.26
CA ARG A 127 21.76 -6.04 18.42
C ARG A 127 21.20 -5.26 17.25
N ALA A 128 21.44 -5.75 16.02
CA ALA A 128 20.91 -5.13 14.79
C ALA A 128 19.39 -5.17 14.79
N ARG A 129 18.78 -6.28 15.22
CA ARG A 129 17.32 -6.39 15.38
C ARG A 129 16.77 -5.33 16.33
N THR A 130 17.37 -5.18 17.53
CA THR A 130 16.90 -4.22 18.52
C THR A 130 16.96 -2.80 17.98
N LEU A 131 18.10 -2.41 17.40
CA LEU A 131 18.27 -1.09 16.79
C LEU A 131 17.27 -0.86 15.64
N PHE A 132 17.09 -1.84 14.78
CA PHE A 132 16.15 -1.76 13.67
C PHE A 132 14.70 -1.60 14.14
N MET A 133 14.30 -2.34 15.18
CA MET A 133 12.96 -2.23 15.78
C MET A 133 12.74 -0.86 16.44
N ILE A 134 13.74 -0.29 17.10
CA ILE A 134 13.68 1.08 17.65
C ILE A 134 13.51 2.10 16.52
N VAL A 135 14.29 1.99 15.46
CA VAL A 135 14.20 2.88 14.30
C VAL A 135 12.81 2.80 13.66
N ILE A 136 12.29 1.58 13.45
CA ILE A 136 10.92 1.39 12.90
C ILE A 136 9.89 2.02 13.83
N PHE A 137 9.99 1.80 15.14
CA PHE A 137 9.04 2.36 16.09
C PHE A 137 9.01 3.90 16.04
N LEU A 138 10.18 4.53 16.06
CA LEU A 138 10.30 5.99 15.95
C LEU A 138 9.81 6.51 14.60
N LEU A 139 10.15 5.79 13.53
CA LEU A 139 9.66 6.10 12.17
C LEU A 139 8.13 6.08 12.11
N LEU A 140 7.51 5.04 12.66
CA LEU A 140 6.05 4.92 12.67
C LEU A 140 5.39 6.01 13.49
N LEU A 141 5.94 6.40 14.64
CA LEU A 141 5.45 7.55 15.42
C LEU A 141 5.51 8.83 14.59
N MET A 142 6.64 9.09 13.94
CA MET A 142 6.84 10.29 13.13
C MET A 142 5.90 10.31 11.93
N VAL A 143 5.75 9.19 11.22
CA VAL A 143 4.84 9.08 10.07
C VAL A 143 3.39 9.30 10.48
N ASN A 144 2.95 8.72 11.61
CA ASN A 144 1.60 8.95 12.12
C ASN A 144 1.38 10.43 12.48
N ALA A 145 2.34 11.09 13.12
CA ALA A 145 2.25 12.51 13.44
C ALA A 145 2.15 13.38 12.18
N VAL A 146 2.98 13.12 11.16
CA VAL A 146 2.95 13.85 9.89
C VAL A 146 1.62 13.65 9.17
N PHE A 147 1.10 12.44 9.14
CA PHE A 147 -0.20 12.16 8.51
C PHE A 147 -1.35 12.81 9.27
N ALA A 148 -1.33 12.83 10.60
CA ALA A 148 -2.34 13.51 11.40
C ALA A 148 -2.37 15.02 11.08
N VAL A 149 -1.20 15.66 10.99
CA VAL A 149 -1.09 17.07 10.60
C VAL A 149 -1.60 17.30 9.18
N ALA A 150 -1.20 16.45 8.22
CA ALA A 150 -1.62 16.59 6.83
C ALA A 150 -3.15 16.42 6.66
N ILE A 151 -3.75 15.48 7.38
CA ILE A 151 -5.21 15.28 7.38
C ILE A 151 -5.91 16.48 8.03
N ALA A 152 -5.41 16.98 9.17
CA ALA A 152 -5.97 18.15 9.83
C ALA A 152 -5.97 19.37 8.91
N GLN A 153 -4.86 19.66 8.24
CA GLN A 153 -4.74 20.76 7.28
C GLN A 153 -5.69 20.58 6.07
N ALA A 154 -5.85 19.36 5.57
CA ALA A 154 -6.79 19.09 4.48
C ALA A 154 -8.24 19.32 4.90
N LEU A 155 -8.63 18.94 6.13
CA LEU A 155 -9.97 19.17 6.68
C LEU A 155 -10.22 20.65 7.00
N GLU A 156 -9.20 21.38 7.47
CA GLU A 156 -9.27 22.83 7.65
C GLU A 156 -9.44 23.58 6.32
N ALA A 157 -8.72 23.15 5.28
CA ALA A 157 -8.82 23.75 3.95
C ALA A 157 -10.14 23.43 3.26
N THR A 158 -10.77 22.30 3.58
CA THR A 158 -12.03 21.85 2.97
C THR A 158 -12.97 21.29 4.05
N PRO A 159 -13.63 22.16 4.85
CA PRO A 159 -14.51 21.73 5.94
C PRO A 159 -15.67 20.83 5.50
N SER A 160 -16.15 20.98 4.26
CA SER A 160 -17.18 20.13 3.65
C SER A 160 -16.79 18.64 3.57
N SER A 161 -15.50 18.32 3.64
CA SER A 161 -15.02 16.93 3.62
C SER A 161 -15.10 16.21 4.98
N VAL A 162 -15.37 16.91 6.08
CA VAL A 162 -15.39 16.33 7.44
C VAL A 162 -16.47 15.25 7.57
N ILE A 163 -17.71 15.55 7.16
CA ILE A 163 -18.82 14.59 7.22
C ILE A 163 -18.57 13.37 6.34
N PRO A 164 -18.19 13.51 5.05
CA PRO A 164 -17.85 12.38 4.20
C PRO A 164 -16.72 11.49 4.75
N VAL A 165 -15.67 12.06 5.35
CA VAL A 165 -14.55 11.31 5.93
C VAL A 165 -15.00 10.45 7.12
N TRP A 166 -15.79 11.00 8.05
CA TRP A 166 -16.33 10.23 9.16
C TRP A 166 -17.32 9.17 8.70
N ALA A 167 -18.16 9.49 7.73
CA ALA A 167 -19.07 8.53 7.13
C ALA A 167 -18.30 7.37 6.47
N ALA A 168 -17.22 7.66 5.74
CA ALA A 168 -16.35 6.63 5.16
C ALA A 168 -15.79 5.68 6.23
N THR A 169 -15.38 6.20 7.38
CA THR A 169 -14.88 5.40 8.50
C THR A 169 -15.98 4.48 9.05
N ILE A 170 -17.17 5.00 9.28
CA ILE A 170 -18.32 4.21 9.78
C ILE A 170 -18.71 3.12 8.77
N VAL A 171 -18.80 3.48 7.48
CA VAL A 171 -19.09 2.54 6.39
C VAL A 171 -18.02 1.44 6.33
N ALA A 172 -16.74 1.78 6.43
CA ALA A 172 -15.66 0.81 6.41
C ALA A 172 -15.75 -0.19 7.57
N ILE A 173 -16.06 0.27 8.79
CA ILE A 173 -16.29 -0.59 9.97
C ILE A 173 -17.49 -1.52 9.70
N GLY A 174 -18.59 -0.98 9.19
CA GLY A 174 -19.79 -1.77 8.84
C GLY A 174 -19.50 -2.84 7.79
N LEU A 175 -18.77 -2.48 6.72
CA LEU A 175 -18.34 -3.42 5.68
C LEU A 175 -17.45 -4.53 6.26
N GLY A 176 -16.52 -4.18 7.14
CA GLY A 176 -15.68 -5.14 7.83
C GLY A 176 -16.51 -6.17 8.62
N GLN A 177 -17.51 -5.71 9.38
CA GLN A 177 -18.40 -6.61 10.11
C GLN A 177 -19.22 -7.52 9.18
N LEU A 178 -19.79 -6.98 8.09
CA LEU A 178 -20.56 -7.76 7.12
C LEU A 178 -19.71 -8.84 6.45
N ILE A 179 -18.49 -8.50 6.01
CA ILE A 179 -17.63 -9.40 5.25
C ILE A 179 -17.01 -10.46 6.17
N PHE A 180 -16.37 -10.04 7.28
CA PHE A 180 -15.56 -10.95 8.09
C PHE A 180 -16.39 -11.71 9.14
N ARG A 181 -17.38 -11.07 9.77
CA ARG A 181 -18.17 -11.70 10.82
C ARG A 181 -19.42 -12.38 10.28
N MET A 182 -20.12 -11.74 9.35
CA MET A 182 -21.35 -12.29 8.74
C MET A 182 -21.08 -13.10 7.48
N LYS A 183 -19.82 -13.13 7.00
CA LYS A 183 -19.38 -13.88 5.79
C LYS A 183 -20.18 -13.55 4.52
N VAL A 184 -20.68 -12.33 4.41
CA VAL A 184 -21.36 -11.86 3.20
C VAL A 184 -20.35 -11.75 2.06
N PRO A 185 -20.67 -12.18 0.84
CA PRO A 185 -19.79 -12.04 -0.32
C PRO A 185 -19.39 -10.58 -0.53
N ILE A 186 -18.08 -10.33 -0.70
CA ILE A 186 -17.46 -9.00 -0.70
C ILE A 186 -18.08 -8.03 -1.72
N LEU A 187 -18.58 -8.53 -2.84
CA LEU A 187 -19.08 -7.72 -3.94
C LEU A 187 -20.22 -6.78 -3.51
N TRP A 188 -21.26 -7.34 -2.88
CA TRP A 188 -22.45 -6.57 -2.52
C TRP A 188 -22.19 -5.50 -1.46
N PRO A 189 -21.54 -5.82 -0.31
CA PRO A 189 -21.17 -4.80 0.66
C PRO A 189 -20.33 -3.69 0.05
N THR A 190 -19.38 -4.02 -0.83
CA THR A 190 -18.50 -3.02 -1.48
C THR A 190 -19.31 -2.07 -2.38
N ILE A 191 -20.23 -2.59 -3.20
CA ILE A 191 -21.08 -1.75 -4.06
C ILE A 191 -21.95 -0.83 -3.19
N ILE A 192 -22.62 -1.39 -2.19
CA ILE A 192 -23.51 -0.64 -1.30
C ILE A 192 -22.72 0.44 -0.56
N GLY A 193 -21.56 0.08 0.01
CA GLY A 193 -20.70 1.04 0.70
C GLY A 193 -20.22 2.16 -0.21
N THR A 194 -19.82 1.85 -1.44
CA THR A 194 -19.42 2.85 -2.42
C THR A 194 -20.57 3.81 -2.75
N VAL A 195 -21.77 3.28 -2.98
CA VAL A 195 -22.98 4.11 -3.25
C VAL A 195 -23.26 5.04 -2.05
N ILE A 196 -23.22 4.49 -0.83
CA ILE A 196 -23.44 5.31 0.39
C ILE A 196 -22.43 6.44 0.46
N LEU A 197 -21.13 6.19 0.19
CA LEU A 197 -20.09 7.22 0.21
C LEU A 197 -20.39 8.33 -0.79
N TYR A 198 -20.79 8.00 -2.02
CA TYR A 198 -21.16 9.02 -3.01
C TYR A 198 -22.40 9.82 -2.62
N LEU A 199 -23.35 9.21 -1.93
CA LEU A 199 -24.56 9.90 -1.43
C LEU A 199 -24.27 10.83 -0.23
N VAL A 200 -23.21 10.57 0.50
CA VAL A 200 -22.82 11.41 1.67
C VAL A 200 -21.99 12.62 1.27
N ILE A 201 -21.31 12.60 0.12
CA ILE A 201 -20.48 13.73 -0.34
C ILE A 201 -21.27 15.06 -0.33
N PRO A 202 -22.47 15.15 -0.91
CA PRO A 202 -23.26 16.40 -0.90
C PRO A 202 -23.74 16.86 0.49
N LEU A 203 -23.73 15.98 1.49
CA LEU A 203 -24.14 16.36 2.87
C LEU A 203 -23.06 17.16 3.61
N GLY A 204 -21.86 17.26 3.05
CA GLY A 204 -20.78 18.09 3.57
C GLY A 204 -20.85 19.56 3.13
N GLU A 205 -21.65 19.86 2.10
CA GLU A 205 -21.85 21.21 1.58
C GLU A 205 -22.87 21.97 2.43
#